data_0bab268f9dd2349c8c699159cd2a145e
#
_entry.id   0bab268f9dd2349c8c699159cd2a145e
#
_cell.length_a   1.000
_cell.length_b   1.000
_cell.length_c   1.000
_cell.angle_alpha   90.00
_cell.angle_beta   90.00
_cell.angle_gamma   90.00
#
_symmetry.space_group_name_H-M   'P 1'
#
loop_
_entity.id
_entity.type
_entity.pdbx_description
1 polymer ?
#
loop_
_entity_poly.entity_id
_entity_poly.type
_entity_poly.pdbx_seq_one_letter_code
_entity_poly.pdbx_strand_id
1 'polypeptide(L)'
;LGFTHCWVTDSQMIRSNCWAVLALAARDTRRMRLGTGVNVPALRLAPVAANGIATINRLAPGRCFISFGTGHTAMRTLGQRPMRLAPFREYVEVVRALLAGKEVDYTLEGETHPIRFQMREHCFIDLEHPIPIYIAGFGPKAQALAGEIADGLVSGLPRGGSVPAMLAHAERGAAQAGRRLPGDFLTAAMVTLALRRPGEALDSDRIVAECGPAILSGLHYLVARHLETGEDPPEYARPIWKGYLAWLEEVPPAQRHQRLHGSHYSFLDPVEARFITSALVEAVCLAGSPEEIVERVRALTQEGLKQIMLYPPLNRQYRVIEDFADSVMARL
;
A
#
# COMPACT_ATOMS: atom_id res chain seq x y z
N LEU A 1 10.26 -12.49 -15.38
CA LEU A 1 8.80 -12.45 -15.27
C LEU A 1 8.19 -11.10 -15.74
N GLY A 2 8.97 -10.04 -16.02
CA GLY A 2 8.47 -8.78 -16.58
C GLY A 2 7.93 -7.76 -15.59
N PHE A 3 7.97 -8.00 -14.29
CA PHE A 3 7.58 -7.00 -13.29
C PHE A 3 8.51 -5.79 -13.31
N THR A 4 7.94 -4.60 -13.17
CA THR A 4 8.64 -3.32 -13.33
C THR A 4 8.94 -2.63 -12.00
N HIS A 5 8.20 -2.91 -10.93
CA HIS A 5 8.31 -2.24 -9.63
C HIS A 5 8.38 -3.24 -8.48
N CYS A 6 9.17 -2.92 -7.48
CA CYS A 6 9.20 -3.60 -6.19
C CYS A 6 8.81 -2.61 -5.09
N TRP A 7 7.75 -2.92 -4.37
CA TRP A 7 7.21 -2.15 -3.27
C TRP A 7 7.51 -2.85 -1.95
N VAL A 8 8.34 -2.25 -1.10
CA VAL A 8 8.76 -2.84 0.17
C VAL A 8 7.95 -2.24 1.31
N THR A 9 7.27 -3.09 2.05
CA THR A 9 6.43 -2.67 3.19
C THR A 9 7.26 -2.18 4.38
N ASP A 10 6.73 -1.19 5.11
CA ASP A 10 7.34 -0.62 6.30
C ASP A 10 6.42 -0.79 7.52
N SER A 11 6.38 -2.01 8.03
CA SER A 11 5.60 -2.40 9.22
C SER A 11 6.55 -3.05 10.22
N GLN A 12 7.17 -2.25 11.06
CA GLN A 12 8.29 -2.58 11.93
C GLN A 12 8.08 -3.77 12.88
N MET A 13 6.82 -4.06 13.24
CA MET A 13 6.49 -5.19 14.13
C MET A 13 6.19 -6.49 13.37
N ILE A 14 6.16 -6.45 12.03
CA ILE A 14 5.71 -7.56 11.18
C ILE A 14 6.75 -7.90 10.11
N ARG A 15 7.49 -6.91 9.63
CA ARG A 15 8.39 -7.03 8.46
C ARG A 15 9.82 -6.62 8.81
N SER A 16 10.75 -7.06 7.97
CA SER A 16 12.14 -6.59 8.00
C SER A 16 12.23 -5.10 7.72
N ASN A 17 13.33 -4.47 8.15
CA ASN A 17 13.58 -3.06 7.87
C ASN A 17 13.58 -2.79 6.37
N CYS A 18 12.70 -1.88 5.92
CA CYS A 18 12.48 -1.62 4.50
C CYS A 18 13.74 -1.08 3.78
N TRP A 19 14.56 -0.27 4.46
CA TRP A 19 15.78 0.28 3.89
C TRP A 19 16.85 -0.77 3.63
N ALA A 20 17.01 -1.73 4.54
CA ALA A 20 17.92 -2.85 4.36
C ALA A 20 17.50 -3.72 3.17
N VAL A 21 16.19 -4.04 3.06
CA VAL A 21 15.65 -4.81 1.93
C VAL A 21 15.81 -4.05 0.62
N LEU A 22 15.52 -2.73 0.59
CA LEU A 22 15.69 -1.90 -0.60
C LEU A 22 17.16 -1.80 -1.04
N ALA A 23 18.11 -1.72 -0.10
CA ALA A 23 19.55 -1.70 -0.43
C ALA A 23 19.99 -3.01 -1.12
N LEU A 24 19.53 -4.16 -0.62
CA LEU A 24 19.78 -5.45 -1.27
C LEU A 24 19.13 -5.52 -2.66
N ALA A 25 17.87 -5.09 -2.79
CA ALA A 25 17.18 -5.04 -4.07
C ALA A 25 17.86 -4.08 -5.07
N ALA A 26 18.39 -2.97 -4.61
CA ALA A 26 19.16 -2.02 -5.43
C ALA A 26 20.43 -2.66 -5.99
N ARG A 27 21.16 -3.42 -5.16
CA ARG A 27 22.35 -4.15 -5.55
C ARG A 27 22.05 -5.27 -6.55
N ASP A 28 20.98 -6.03 -6.31
CA ASP A 28 20.71 -7.28 -7.04
C ASP A 28 19.85 -7.09 -8.30
N THR A 29 19.32 -5.87 -8.53
CA THR A 29 18.50 -5.56 -9.71
C THR A 29 19.12 -4.42 -10.54
N ARG A 30 18.76 -4.34 -11.84
CA ARG A 30 19.27 -3.31 -12.76
C ARG A 30 18.18 -2.44 -13.38
N ARG A 31 16.98 -2.96 -13.57
CA ARG A 31 15.88 -2.28 -14.28
C ARG A 31 14.66 -2.01 -13.40
N MET A 32 14.49 -2.79 -12.33
CA MET A 32 13.34 -2.67 -11.45
C MET A 32 13.34 -1.34 -10.70
N ARG A 33 12.22 -0.65 -10.69
CA ARG A 33 12.00 0.51 -9.83
C ARG A 33 11.74 0.05 -8.40
N LEU A 34 12.30 0.75 -7.44
CA LEU A 34 12.38 0.31 -6.05
C LEU A 34 11.81 1.39 -5.12
N GLY A 35 10.95 1.01 -4.21
CA GLY A 35 10.45 1.98 -3.24
C GLY A 35 9.65 1.38 -2.10
N THR A 36 9.21 2.25 -1.22
CA THR A 36 8.43 1.84 -0.05
C THR A 36 6.95 1.64 -0.41
N GLY A 37 6.32 0.63 0.16
CA GLY A 37 4.91 0.33 -0.07
C GLY A 37 4.13 0.03 1.21
N VAL A 38 3.96 1.00 2.12
CA VAL A 38 4.30 2.42 2.14
C VAL A 38 5.17 2.76 3.35
N ASN A 39 5.94 3.83 3.30
CA ASN A 39 6.62 4.38 4.47
C ASN A 39 5.60 5.07 5.40
N VAL A 40 5.82 4.98 6.70
CA VAL A 40 4.89 5.50 7.71
C VAL A 40 5.53 6.66 8.46
N PRO A 41 5.03 7.90 8.27
CA PRO A 41 5.61 9.10 8.87
C PRO A 41 5.75 9.07 10.39
N ALA A 42 4.77 8.49 11.10
CA ALA A 42 4.80 8.41 12.56
C ALA A 42 5.94 7.52 13.12
N LEU A 43 6.62 6.74 12.29
CA LEU A 43 7.72 5.86 12.70
C LEU A 43 9.11 6.50 12.55
N ARG A 44 9.22 7.62 11.83
CA ARG A 44 10.50 8.28 11.52
C ARG A 44 10.34 9.77 11.34
N LEU A 45 11.37 10.52 11.69
CA LEU A 45 11.45 11.94 11.35
C LEU A 45 11.54 12.13 9.82
N ALA A 46 10.95 13.19 9.29
CA ALA A 46 10.93 13.48 7.85
C ALA A 46 12.35 13.52 7.21
N PRO A 47 13.36 14.17 7.82
CA PRO A 47 14.71 14.15 7.27
C PRO A 47 15.34 12.75 7.25
N VAL A 48 14.97 11.86 8.18
CA VAL A 48 15.46 10.48 8.21
C VAL A 48 14.87 9.65 7.07
N ALA A 49 13.59 9.84 6.75
CA ALA A 49 12.97 9.17 5.62
C ALA A 49 13.52 9.69 4.28
N ALA A 50 13.69 11.01 4.14
CA ALA A 50 14.30 11.63 2.96
C ALA A 50 15.74 11.11 2.74
N ASN A 51 16.57 11.07 3.79
CA ASN A 51 17.91 10.51 3.74
C ASN A 51 17.89 9.03 3.32
N GLY A 52 17.00 8.22 3.91
CA GLY A 52 16.89 6.80 3.60
C GLY A 52 16.68 6.55 2.10
N ILE A 53 15.67 7.16 1.50
CA ILE A 53 15.40 6.94 0.07
C ILE A 53 16.46 7.57 -0.84
N ALA A 54 17.05 8.72 -0.48
CA ALA A 54 18.12 9.33 -1.23
C ALA A 54 19.42 8.50 -1.19
N THR A 55 19.65 7.77 -0.08
CA THR A 55 20.73 6.77 0.02
C THR A 55 20.46 5.57 -0.91
N ILE A 56 19.23 5.06 -0.96
CA ILE A 56 18.88 3.98 -1.90
C ILE A 56 19.00 4.48 -3.35
N ASN A 57 18.61 5.73 -3.62
CA ASN A 57 18.77 6.34 -4.95
C ASN A 57 20.23 6.42 -5.39
N ARG A 58 21.16 6.62 -4.46
CA ARG A 58 22.61 6.55 -4.73
C ARG A 58 23.06 5.14 -5.17
N LEU A 59 22.42 4.09 -4.65
CA LEU A 59 22.70 2.71 -5.05
C LEU A 59 21.99 2.32 -6.37
N ALA A 60 20.86 2.96 -6.67
CA ALA A 60 20.00 2.68 -7.82
C ALA A 60 19.51 3.98 -8.48
N PRO A 61 20.42 4.78 -9.10
CA PRO A 61 20.11 6.12 -9.61
C PRO A 61 18.92 6.13 -10.57
N GLY A 62 17.93 7.02 -10.30
CA GLY A 62 16.75 7.21 -11.12
C GLY A 62 15.73 6.07 -11.09
N ARG A 63 15.97 5.03 -10.29
CA ARG A 63 15.05 3.89 -10.16
C ARG A 63 14.21 3.92 -8.87
N CYS A 64 14.43 4.90 -8.01
CA CYS A 64 13.77 4.96 -6.72
C CYS A 64 12.48 5.79 -6.73
N PHE A 65 11.57 5.44 -5.84
CA PHE A 65 10.39 6.21 -5.46
C PHE A 65 10.14 6.04 -3.96
N ILE A 66 9.42 6.98 -3.35
CA ILE A 66 8.96 6.82 -1.98
C ILE A 66 7.45 6.98 -1.93
N SER A 67 6.79 6.12 -1.18
CA SER A 67 5.36 6.29 -0.95
C SER A 67 5.05 6.36 0.53
N PHE A 68 4.02 7.12 0.88
CA PHE A 68 3.60 7.36 2.25
C PHE A 68 2.16 6.96 2.48
N GLY A 69 1.91 6.45 3.68
CA GLY A 69 0.57 6.18 4.19
C GLY A 69 0.47 6.56 5.66
N THR A 70 -0.75 6.76 6.15
CA THR A 70 -1.00 7.18 7.54
C THR A 70 -0.63 6.14 8.59
N GLY A 71 -0.28 4.91 8.17
CA GLY A 71 0.24 3.87 9.06
C GLY A 71 -0.84 3.03 9.73
N HIS A 72 -1.90 2.67 9.03
CA HIS A 72 -2.97 1.86 9.61
C HIS A 72 -2.45 0.62 10.34
N THR A 73 -1.70 -0.26 9.67
CA THR A 73 -1.14 -1.47 10.28
C THR A 73 -0.01 -1.16 11.26
N ALA A 74 0.98 -0.40 10.80
CA ALA A 74 2.20 -0.13 11.58
C ALA A 74 1.93 0.59 12.91
N MET A 75 0.94 1.49 12.95
CA MET A 75 0.55 2.18 14.18
C MET A 75 -0.35 1.31 15.06
N ARG A 76 -1.27 0.55 14.46
CA ARG A 76 -2.17 -0.30 15.25
C ARG A 76 -1.47 -1.46 15.94
N THR A 77 -0.42 -2.02 15.34
CA THR A 77 0.42 -3.04 16.01
C THR A 77 1.13 -2.49 17.26
N LEU A 78 1.23 -1.17 17.38
CA LEU A 78 1.69 -0.46 18.59
C LEU A 78 0.53 -0.03 19.51
N GLY A 79 -0.72 -0.40 19.21
CA GLY A 79 -1.89 0.09 19.93
C GLY A 79 -2.21 1.59 19.68
N GLN A 80 -1.64 2.18 18.63
CA GLN A 80 -1.79 3.60 18.31
C GLN A 80 -2.73 3.83 17.11
N ARG A 81 -3.29 5.03 17.02
CA ARG A 81 -4.09 5.44 15.85
C ARG A 81 -3.18 5.85 14.68
N PRO A 82 -3.65 5.68 13.42
CA PRO A 82 -2.98 6.25 12.26
C PRO A 82 -2.82 7.78 12.37
N MET A 83 -1.80 8.31 11.71
CA MET A 83 -1.54 9.76 11.65
C MET A 83 -2.71 10.50 10.98
N ARG A 84 -3.04 11.69 11.49
CA ARG A 84 -4.04 12.58 10.87
C ARG A 84 -3.49 13.20 9.59
N LEU A 85 -4.38 13.59 8.66
CA LEU A 85 -3.96 14.08 7.35
C LEU A 85 -3.20 15.42 7.38
N ALA A 86 -3.48 16.33 8.33
CA ALA A 86 -2.76 17.60 8.40
C ALA A 86 -1.26 17.42 8.72
N PRO A 87 -0.86 16.80 9.84
CA PRO A 87 0.56 16.53 10.10
C PRO A 87 1.18 15.57 9.08
N PHE A 88 0.39 14.69 8.44
CA PHE A 88 0.85 13.84 7.36
C PHE A 88 1.25 14.69 6.12
N ARG A 89 0.45 15.70 5.77
CA ARG A 89 0.77 16.65 4.70
C ARG A 89 2.10 17.35 4.96
N GLU A 90 2.22 17.99 6.12
CA GLU A 90 3.44 18.72 6.53
C GLU A 90 4.70 17.84 6.42
N TYR A 91 4.59 16.61 6.90
CA TYR A 91 5.67 15.64 6.79
C TYR A 91 6.08 15.37 5.34
N VAL A 92 5.12 15.12 4.44
CA VAL A 92 5.38 14.84 3.02
C VAL A 92 5.98 16.06 2.32
N GLU A 93 5.51 17.27 2.66
CA GLU A 93 6.05 18.53 2.12
C GLU A 93 7.50 18.76 2.53
N VAL A 94 7.85 18.49 3.80
CA VAL A 94 9.25 18.54 4.27
C VAL A 94 10.13 17.53 3.51
N VAL A 95 9.68 16.29 3.36
CA VAL A 95 10.41 15.28 2.59
C VAL A 95 10.60 15.73 1.15
N ARG A 96 9.57 16.26 0.50
CA ARG A 96 9.63 16.76 -0.89
C ARG A 96 10.66 17.88 -1.02
N ALA A 97 10.65 18.84 -0.10
CA ALA A 97 11.61 19.96 -0.13
C ALA A 97 13.06 19.46 0.02
N LEU A 98 13.31 18.56 0.97
CA LEU A 98 14.64 17.97 1.17
C LEU A 98 15.10 17.16 -0.04
N LEU A 99 14.24 16.34 -0.65
CA LEU A 99 14.57 15.57 -1.85
C LEU A 99 14.79 16.45 -3.09
N ALA A 100 14.19 17.65 -3.12
CA ALA A 100 14.49 18.67 -4.11
C ALA A 100 15.78 19.46 -3.80
N GLY A 101 16.51 19.10 -2.75
CA GLY A 101 17.74 19.77 -2.32
C GLY A 101 17.53 21.18 -1.73
N LYS A 102 16.31 21.50 -1.31
CA LYS A 102 15.94 22.80 -0.74
C LYS A 102 16.15 22.82 0.77
N GLU A 103 16.31 24.03 1.30
CA GLU A 103 16.12 24.33 2.72
C GLU A 103 14.63 24.44 3.02
N VAL A 104 14.20 23.97 4.19
CA VAL A 104 12.80 23.97 4.63
C VAL A 104 12.72 24.12 6.13
N ASP A 105 11.72 24.88 6.62
CA ASP A 105 11.41 24.96 8.03
C ASP A 105 10.88 23.62 8.52
N TYR A 106 11.45 23.13 9.62
CA TYR A 106 11.08 21.87 10.24
C TYR A 106 10.85 22.05 11.72
N THR A 107 9.64 21.68 12.18
CA THR A 107 9.26 21.74 13.58
C THR A 107 9.44 20.38 14.24
N LEU A 108 10.22 20.34 15.31
CA LEU A 108 10.42 19.17 16.16
C LEU A 108 10.29 19.59 17.62
N GLU A 109 9.44 18.90 18.39
CA GLU A 109 9.19 19.18 19.82
C GLU A 109 8.78 20.64 20.12
N GLY A 110 8.11 21.27 19.16
CA GLY A 110 7.63 22.65 19.29
C GLY A 110 8.62 23.74 18.87
N GLU A 111 9.85 23.37 18.53
CA GLU A 111 10.86 24.30 18.01
C GLU A 111 10.96 24.19 16.49
N THR A 112 11.02 25.34 15.79
CA THR A 112 11.10 25.40 14.33
C THR A 112 12.47 25.95 13.92
N HIS A 113 13.18 25.18 13.07
CA HIS A 113 14.45 25.58 12.52
C HIS A 113 14.52 25.25 11.02
N PRO A 114 15.23 26.07 10.19
CA PRO A 114 15.51 25.72 8.82
C PRO A 114 16.49 24.53 8.77
N ILE A 115 16.14 23.54 7.98
CA ILE A 115 17.00 22.36 7.77
C ILE A 115 17.23 22.10 6.30
N ARG A 116 18.40 21.55 5.97
CA ARG A 116 18.78 21.08 4.62
C ARG A 116 19.81 19.98 4.70
N PHE A 117 19.97 19.21 3.64
CA PHE A 117 21.09 18.27 3.53
C PHE A 117 22.43 19.04 3.43
N GLN A 118 23.37 18.64 4.29
CA GLN A 118 24.73 19.14 4.32
C GLN A 118 25.65 18.30 3.42
N MET A 119 26.83 18.81 3.07
CA MET A 119 27.90 18.08 2.38
C MET A 119 27.45 17.41 1.07
N ARG A 120 26.57 18.06 0.31
CA ARG A 120 26.01 17.52 -0.95
C ARG A 120 27.08 17.23 -2.00
N GLU A 121 28.18 17.97 -1.97
CA GLU A 121 29.36 17.82 -2.82
C GLU A 121 30.09 16.49 -2.63
N HIS A 122 29.89 15.79 -1.50
CA HIS A 122 30.51 14.50 -1.22
C HIS A 122 29.70 13.30 -1.75
N CYS A 123 28.53 13.53 -2.35
CA CYS A 123 27.71 12.50 -2.98
C CYS A 123 27.35 11.30 -2.08
N PHE A 124 27.15 11.51 -0.78
CA PHE A 124 26.67 10.46 0.14
C PHE A 124 25.25 9.99 -0.18
N ILE A 125 24.43 10.88 -0.75
CA ILE A 125 23.07 10.64 -1.21
C ILE A 125 22.92 11.13 -2.65
N ASP A 126 21.90 10.64 -3.35
CA ASP A 126 21.60 11.11 -4.71
C ASP A 126 20.29 11.92 -4.70
N LEU A 127 20.41 13.21 -5.03
CA LEU A 127 19.33 14.16 -5.23
C LEU A 127 19.28 14.69 -6.69
N GLU A 128 20.19 14.24 -7.56
CA GLU A 128 20.22 14.64 -8.97
C GLU A 128 19.15 13.94 -9.78
N HIS A 129 18.90 12.66 -9.46
CA HIS A 129 17.83 11.90 -10.07
C HIS A 129 16.55 12.07 -9.26
N PRO A 130 15.46 12.58 -9.86
CA PRO A 130 14.19 12.80 -9.17
C PRO A 130 13.64 11.52 -8.53
N ILE A 131 13.14 11.67 -7.30
CA ILE A 131 12.49 10.59 -6.55
C ILE A 131 10.99 10.92 -6.45
N PRO A 132 10.11 10.26 -7.23
CA PRO A 132 8.68 10.48 -7.13
C PRO A 132 8.13 10.14 -5.75
N ILE A 133 7.17 10.93 -5.30
CA ILE A 133 6.47 10.73 -4.03
C ILE A 133 5.04 10.31 -4.29
N TYR A 134 4.64 9.14 -3.79
CA TYR A 134 3.27 8.63 -3.90
C TYR A 134 2.56 8.65 -2.56
N ILE A 135 1.25 8.83 -2.56
CA ILE A 135 0.43 8.79 -1.35
C ILE A 135 -0.56 7.64 -1.44
N ALA A 136 -0.60 6.83 -0.38
CA ALA A 136 -1.60 5.79 -0.24
C ALA A 136 -2.87 6.33 0.43
N GLY A 137 -4.02 6.13 -0.21
CA GLY A 137 -5.32 6.58 0.29
C GLY A 137 -6.47 5.68 -0.13
N PHE A 138 -7.27 5.23 0.83
CA PHE A 138 -8.51 4.48 0.56
C PHE A 138 -9.75 5.37 0.57
N GLY A 139 -9.73 6.47 1.31
CA GLY A 139 -10.87 7.38 1.40
C GLY A 139 -10.70 8.65 0.57
N PRO A 140 -11.79 9.35 0.25
CA PRO A 140 -11.79 10.49 -0.67
C PRO A 140 -10.86 11.64 -0.23
N LYS A 141 -10.73 11.89 1.07
CA LYS A 141 -9.84 12.96 1.60
C LYS A 141 -8.35 12.64 1.37
N ALA A 142 -7.94 11.37 1.57
CA ALA A 142 -6.56 10.96 1.34
C ALA A 142 -6.23 10.89 -0.16
N GLN A 143 -7.20 10.47 -0.99
CA GLN A 143 -7.09 10.48 -2.45
C GLN A 143 -6.98 11.92 -3.00
N ALA A 144 -7.77 12.86 -2.47
CA ALA A 144 -7.65 14.28 -2.81
C ALA A 144 -6.28 14.85 -2.42
N LEU A 145 -5.80 14.53 -1.22
CA LEU A 145 -4.46 14.95 -0.78
C LEU A 145 -3.35 14.42 -1.71
N ALA A 146 -3.48 13.18 -2.23
CA ALA A 146 -2.53 12.67 -3.22
C ALA A 146 -2.52 13.55 -4.49
N GLY A 147 -3.68 13.95 -4.99
CA GLY A 147 -3.79 14.89 -6.10
C GLY A 147 -3.22 16.26 -5.81
N GLU A 148 -3.31 16.71 -4.57
CA GLU A 148 -2.85 18.01 -4.15
C GLU A 148 -1.31 18.11 -4.07
N ILE A 149 -0.64 17.12 -3.47
CA ILE A 149 0.80 17.22 -3.14
C ILE A 149 1.66 16.07 -3.66
N ALA A 150 1.13 15.05 -4.34
CA ALA A 150 1.91 13.88 -4.75
C ALA A 150 2.09 13.75 -6.26
N ASP A 151 2.93 12.80 -6.66
CA ASP A 151 3.20 12.41 -8.05
C ASP A 151 2.40 11.15 -8.42
N GLY A 152 1.62 10.61 -7.47
CA GLY A 152 0.72 9.49 -7.71
C GLY A 152 -0.09 9.10 -6.48
N LEU A 153 -1.13 8.33 -6.76
CA LEU A 153 -2.06 7.74 -5.78
C LEU A 153 -1.90 6.22 -5.78
N VAL A 154 -1.76 5.67 -4.60
CA VAL A 154 -1.80 4.23 -4.35
C VAL A 154 -3.06 3.91 -3.56
N SER A 155 -3.85 2.94 -4.01
CA SER A 155 -5.06 2.52 -3.32
C SER A 155 -5.20 0.99 -3.33
N GLY A 156 -6.35 0.47 -2.98
CA GLY A 156 -6.69 -0.95 -3.09
C GLY A 156 -8.08 -1.09 -3.69
N LEU A 157 -8.28 -2.11 -4.49
CA LEU A 157 -9.58 -2.42 -5.07
C LEU A 157 -10.19 -3.63 -4.35
N PRO A 158 -11.51 -3.62 -4.07
CA PRO A 158 -12.47 -2.52 -4.29
C PRO A 158 -12.48 -1.48 -3.16
N ARG A 159 -11.71 -1.68 -2.09
CA ARG A 159 -11.75 -0.88 -0.85
C ARG A 159 -11.54 0.63 -1.06
N GLY A 160 -10.72 1.00 -2.02
CA GLY A 160 -10.46 2.39 -2.37
C GLY A 160 -11.50 3.02 -3.32
N GLY A 161 -12.54 2.27 -3.68
CA GLY A 161 -13.52 2.66 -4.68
C GLY A 161 -13.17 2.20 -6.09
N SER A 162 -13.88 2.71 -7.10
CA SER A 162 -13.55 2.48 -8.51
C SER A 162 -12.40 3.39 -8.96
N VAL A 163 -11.70 3.00 -10.02
CA VAL A 163 -10.60 3.80 -10.59
C VAL A 163 -11.06 5.20 -11.00
N PRO A 164 -12.20 5.38 -11.69
CA PRO A 164 -12.72 6.71 -12.01
C PRO A 164 -13.02 7.56 -10.77
N ALA A 165 -13.56 6.97 -9.70
CA ALA A 165 -13.82 7.69 -8.46
C ALA A 165 -12.52 8.14 -7.77
N MET A 166 -11.50 7.29 -7.74
CA MET A 166 -10.18 7.61 -7.19
C MET A 166 -9.53 8.77 -7.95
N LEU A 167 -9.58 8.75 -9.28
CA LEU A 167 -9.07 9.82 -10.15
C LEU A 167 -9.84 11.12 -9.95
N ALA A 168 -11.17 11.09 -9.91
CA ALA A 168 -11.99 12.27 -9.66
C ALA A 168 -11.68 12.92 -8.30
N HIS A 169 -11.37 12.12 -7.27
CA HIS A 169 -10.93 12.67 -5.99
C HIS A 169 -9.55 13.33 -6.08
N ALA A 170 -8.59 12.69 -6.75
CA ALA A 170 -7.26 13.25 -6.95
C ALA A 170 -7.30 14.53 -7.79
N GLU A 171 -8.06 14.57 -8.87
CA GLU A 171 -8.26 15.75 -9.71
C GLU A 171 -8.86 16.93 -8.93
N ARG A 172 -9.84 16.64 -8.07
CA ARG A 172 -10.43 17.64 -7.18
C ARG A 172 -9.39 18.23 -6.22
N GLY A 173 -8.55 17.38 -5.61
CA GLY A 173 -7.48 17.84 -4.73
C GLY A 173 -6.45 18.67 -5.49
N ALA A 174 -6.05 18.26 -6.68
CA ALA A 174 -5.15 19.02 -7.54
C ALA A 174 -5.75 20.40 -7.88
N ALA A 175 -7.02 20.46 -8.29
CA ALA A 175 -7.70 21.71 -8.59
C ALA A 175 -7.80 22.67 -7.38
N GLN A 176 -8.06 22.14 -6.18
CA GLN A 176 -8.05 22.91 -4.93
C GLN A 176 -6.69 23.52 -4.62
N ALA A 177 -5.60 22.84 -5.02
CA ALA A 177 -4.24 23.35 -4.89
C ALA A 177 -3.78 24.22 -6.07
N GLY A 178 -4.68 24.58 -7.00
CA GLY A 178 -4.34 25.38 -8.17
C GLY A 178 -3.44 24.67 -9.20
N ARG A 179 -3.39 23.32 -9.17
CA ARG A 179 -2.60 22.51 -10.11
C ARG A 179 -3.46 21.56 -10.93
N ARG A 180 -2.87 20.97 -11.94
CA ARG A 180 -3.45 19.82 -12.67
C ARG A 180 -2.63 18.57 -12.34
N LEU A 181 -3.26 17.40 -12.39
CA LEU A 181 -2.50 16.16 -12.32
C LEU A 181 -1.53 16.09 -13.49
N PRO A 182 -0.25 15.77 -13.27
CA PRO A 182 0.70 15.56 -14.36
C PRO A 182 0.29 14.36 -15.21
N GLY A 183 0.66 14.35 -16.49
CA GLY A 183 0.30 13.26 -17.41
C GLY A 183 0.86 11.89 -17.00
N ASP A 184 1.95 11.87 -16.26
CA ASP A 184 2.59 10.70 -15.68
C ASP A 184 2.13 10.39 -14.25
N PHE A 185 1.15 11.12 -13.70
CA PHE A 185 0.59 10.84 -12.37
C PHE A 185 0.25 9.35 -12.23
N LEU A 186 0.93 8.67 -11.29
CA LEU A 186 0.73 7.24 -11.07
C LEU A 186 -0.63 6.98 -10.42
N THR A 187 -1.43 6.11 -11.02
CA THR A 187 -2.62 5.52 -10.38
C THR A 187 -2.35 4.04 -10.19
N ALA A 188 -2.03 3.64 -8.96
CA ALA A 188 -1.71 2.27 -8.62
C ALA A 188 -2.77 1.68 -7.69
N ALA A 189 -3.10 0.40 -7.89
CA ALA A 189 -3.99 -0.33 -7.01
C ALA A 189 -3.39 -1.65 -6.55
N MET A 190 -3.40 -1.86 -5.23
CA MET A 190 -3.14 -3.15 -4.64
C MET A 190 -4.36 -4.04 -4.87
N VAL A 191 -4.13 -5.20 -5.46
CA VAL A 191 -5.15 -6.21 -5.74
C VAL A 191 -4.74 -7.55 -5.16
N THR A 192 -5.75 -8.31 -4.75
CA THR A 192 -5.59 -9.70 -4.34
C THR A 192 -6.00 -10.59 -5.51
N LEU A 193 -5.11 -11.47 -5.95
CA LEU A 193 -5.38 -12.39 -7.05
C LEU A 193 -6.05 -13.66 -6.54
N ALA A 194 -7.12 -14.08 -7.22
CA ALA A 194 -7.76 -15.39 -7.06
C ALA A 194 -7.90 -16.06 -8.43
N LEU A 195 -6.78 -16.54 -8.97
CA LEU A 195 -6.72 -17.18 -10.28
C LEU A 195 -7.34 -18.58 -10.21
N ARG A 196 -8.47 -18.76 -10.88
CA ARG A 196 -9.26 -19.99 -10.89
C ARG A 196 -8.80 -20.96 -11.98
N ARG A 197 -8.63 -22.22 -11.64
CA ARG A 197 -8.40 -23.32 -12.59
C ARG A 197 -9.73 -23.84 -13.12
N PRO A 198 -9.75 -24.54 -14.27
CA PRO A 198 -10.97 -25.16 -14.79
C PRO A 198 -11.63 -26.07 -13.76
N GLY A 199 -12.93 -25.85 -13.50
CA GLY A 199 -13.73 -26.62 -12.54
C GLY A 199 -13.46 -26.33 -11.06
N GLU A 200 -12.59 -25.37 -10.73
CA GLU A 200 -12.24 -25.05 -9.36
C GLU A 200 -13.21 -24.02 -8.74
N ALA A 201 -13.65 -24.27 -7.52
CA ALA A 201 -14.47 -23.32 -6.75
C ALA A 201 -13.61 -22.20 -6.15
N LEU A 202 -14.16 -20.99 -5.97
CA LEU A 202 -13.45 -19.84 -5.40
C LEU A 202 -13.10 -20.00 -3.90
N ASP A 203 -13.74 -20.93 -3.22
CA ASP A 203 -13.45 -21.31 -1.83
C ASP A 203 -12.66 -22.62 -1.72
N SER A 204 -12.01 -23.06 -2.81
CA SER A 204 -11.08 -24.19 -2.74
C SER A 204 -9.92 -23.89 -1.79
N ASP A 205 -9.40 -24.92 -1.12
CA ASP A 205 -8.27 -24.80 -0.18
C ASP A 205 -7.07 -24.05 -0.80
N ARG A 206 -6.82 -24.24 -2.09
CA ARG A 206 -5.75 -23.55 -2.80
C ARG A 206 -6.01 -22.06 -2.92
N ILE A 207 -7.17 -21.65 -3.42
CA ILE A 207 -7.54 -20.24 -3.58
C ILE A 207 -7.57 -19.56 -2.22
N VAL A 208 -8.21 -20.19 -1.23
CA VAL A 208 -8.25 -19.67 0.14
C VAL A 208 -6.84 -19.50 0.71
N ALA A 209 -5.92 -20.42 0.46
CA ALA A 209 -4.54 -20.29 0.91
C ALA A 209 -3.76 -19.15 0.19
N GLU A 210 -4.11 -18.85 -1.08
CA GLU A 210 -3.44 -17.85 -1.91
C GLU A 210 -4.00 -16.43 -1.73
N CYS A 211 -5.29 -16.26 -1.47
CA CYS A 211 -5.91 -14.93 -1.30
C CYS A 211 -6.38 -14.64 0.14
N GLY A 212 -6.61 -15.66 0.95
CA GLY A 212 -7.18 -15.54 2.28
C GLY A 212 -6.44 -14.58 3.22
N PRO A 213 -5.10 -14.62 3.33
CA PRO A 213 -4.36 -13.68 4.18
C PRO A 213 -4.61 -12.21 3.84
N ALA A 214 -4.79 -11.88 2.55
CA ALA A 214 -5.11 -10.53 2.11
C ALA A 214 -6.56 -10.15 2.40
N ILE A 215 -7.50 -11.09 2.20
CA ILE A 215 -8.92 -10.90 2.54
C ILE A 215 -9.08 -10.63 4.03
N LEU A 216 -8.44 -11.45 4.89
CA LEU A 216 -8.47 -11.25 6.33
C LEU A 216 -7.88 -9.91 6.74
N SER A 217 -6.76 -9.49 6.15
CA SER A 217 -6.18 -8.17 6.41
C SER A 217 -7.13 -7.03 6.03
N GLY A 218 -7.92 -7.18 4.98
CA GLY A 218 -9.01 -6.28 4.64
C GLY A 218 -10.13 -6.26 5.69
N LEU A 219 -10.52 -7.44 6.18
CA LEU A 219 -11.51 -7.61 7.24
C LEU A 219 -11.02 -6.97 8.56
N HIS A 220 -9.76 -7.20 8.94
CA HIS A 220 -9.15 -6.57 10.11
C HIS A 220 -9.21 -5.04 10.05
N TYR A 221 -8.99 -4.46 8.88
CA TYR A 221 -9.16 -3.02 8.66
C TYR A 221 -10.58 -2.55 8.94
N LEU A 222 -11.59 -3.27 8.40
CA LEU A 222 -13.01 -2.95 8.62
C LEU A 222 -13.39 -3.06 10.09
N VAL A 223 -12.96 -4.14 10.75
CA VAL A 223 -13.22 -4.36 12.18
C VAL A 223 -12.56 -3.28 13.04
N ALA A 224 -11.31 -2.94 12.79
CA ALA A 224 -10.64 -1.87 13.52
C ALA A 224 -11.36 -0.53 13.36
N ARG A 225 -11.86 -0.21 12.16
CA ARG A 225 -12.67 0.99 11.93
C ARG A 225 -14.00 0.95 12.67
N HIS A 226 -14.71 -0.18 12.60
CA HIS A 226 -15.97 -0.38 13.32
C HIS A 226 -15.80 -0.16 14.82
N LEU A 227 -14.80 -0.77 15.43
CA LEU A 227 -14.50 -0.61 16.85
C LEU A 227 -14.16 0.84 17.26
N GLU A 228 -13.64 1.64 16.34
CA GLU A 228 -13.28 3.04 16.59
C GLU A 228 -14.39 4.04 16.29
N THR A 229 -15.19 3.79 15.29
CA THR A 229 -16.13 4.78 14.73
C THR A 229 -17.58 4.34 14.75
N GLY A 230 -17.87 3.06 15.01
CA GLY A 230 -19.20 2.47 14.87
C GLY A 230 -19.63 2.27 13.41
N GLU A 231 -18.73 2.43 12.42
CA GLU A 231 -19.06 2.31 11.00
C GLU A 231 -19.50 0.89 10.66
N ASP A 232 -20.63 0.78 9.95
CA ASP A 232 -21.17 -0.50 9.51
C ASP A 232 -20.27 -1.18 8.47
N PRO A 233 -20.21 -2.52 8.43
CA PRO A 233 -19.47 -3.23 7.42
C PRO A 233 -20.11 -3.06 6.03
N PRO A 234 -19.29 -3.07 4.96
CA PRO A 234 -19.82 -3.12 3.60
C PRO A 234 -20.64 -4.40 3.39
N GLU A 235 -21.52 -4.37 2.39
CA GLU A 235 -22.49 -5.45 2.13
C GLU A 235 -21.83 -6.83 2.01
N TYR A 236 -20.71 -6.92 1.32
CA TYR A 236 -19.97 -8.18 1.13
C TYR A 236 -19.44 -8.81 2.44
N ALA A 237 -19.25 -8.03 3.49
CA ALA A 237 -18.75 -8.51 4.78
C ALA A 237 -19.88 -8.83 5.78
N ARG A 238 -21.12 -8.37 5.53
CA ARG A 238 -22.25 -8.56 6.45
C ARG A 238 -22.53 -10.04 6.81
N PRO A 239 -22.49 -11.01 5.87
CA PRO A 239 -22.79 -12.40 6.20
C PRO A 239 -21.88 -13.01 7.28
N ILE A 240 -20.62 -12.59 7.33
CA ILE A 240 -19.63 -13.12 8.29
C ILE A 240 -19.46 -12.22 9.51
N TRP A 241 -19.99 -10.99 9.47
CA TRP A 241 -19.63 -9.91 10.41
C TRP A 241 -19.93 -10.25 11.87
N LYS A 242 -21.18 -10.67 12.15
CA LYS A 242 -21.61 -11.01 13.52
C LYS A 242 -20.76 -12.15 14.10
N GLY A 243 -20.51 -13.20 13.30
CA GLY A 243 -19.71 -14.34 13.73
C GLY A 243 -18.24 -13.96 13.98
N TYR A 244 -17.69 -13.06 13.15
CA TYR A 244 -16.34 -12.57 13.32
C TYR A 244 -16.17 -11.72 14.59
N LEU A 245 -17.10 -10.81 14.86
CA LEU A 245 -17.09 -9.99 16.08
C LEU A 245 -17.23 -10.85 17.34
N ALA A 246 -18.13 -11.83 17.34
CA ALA A 246 -18.31 -12.76 18.46
C ALA A 246 -17.01 -13.54 18.75
N TRP A 247 -16.33 -14.01 17.70
CA TRP A 247 -15.03 -14.65 17.86
C TRP A 247 -13.97 -13.67 18.43
N LEU A 248 -13.95 -12.42 17.97
CA LEU A 248 -12.99 -11.44 18.49
C LEU A 248 -13.26 -11.06 19.94
N GLU A 249 -14.49 -11.15 20.43
CA GLU A 249 -14.85 -10.92 21.82
C GLU A 249 -14.20 -11.92 22.78
N GLU A 250 -13.89 -13.13 22.32
CA GLU A 250 -13.12 -14.14 23.09
C GLU A 250 -11.68 -13.69 23.36
N VAL A 251 -11.15 -12.73 22.56
CA VAL A 251 -9.80 -12.18 22.75
C VAL A 251 -9.83 -11.03 23.77
N PRO A 252 -8.97 -11.05 24.79
CA PRO A 252 -8.87 -9.97 25.75
C PRO A 252 -8.71 -8.61 25.07
N PRO A 253 -9.46 -7.56 25.47
CA PRO A 253 -9.46 -6.25 24.79
C PRO A 253 -8.07 -5.66 24.58
N ALA A 254 -7.17 -5.81 25.56
CA ALA A 254 -5.79 -5.31 25.49
C ALA A 254 -4.94 -5.99 24.40
N GLN A 255 -5.34 -7.17 23.91
CA GLN A 255 -4.59 -7.96 22.93
C GLN A 255 -5.23 -7.94 21.54
N ARG A 256 -6.44 -7.40 21.38
CA ARG A 256 -7.18 -7.41 20.10
C ARG A 256 -6.42 -6.75 18.96
N HIS A 257 -5.71 -5.66 19.23
CA HIS A 257 -4.90 -4.97 18.22
C HIS A 257 -3.75 -5.84 17.68
N GLN A 258 -3.14 -6.68 18.51
CA GLN A 258 -2.11 -7.64 18.09
C GLN A 258 -2.75 -8.83 17.36
N ARG A 259 -3.88 -9.35 17.87
CA ARG A 259 -4.59 -10.48 17.26
C ARG A 259 -5.04 -10.19 15.84
N LEU A 260 -5.58 -8.98 15.59
CA LEU A 260 -6.01 -8.52 14.27
C LEU A 260 -4.85 -8.34 13.27
N HIS A 261 -3.59 -8.43 13.70
CA HIS A 261 -2.45 -8.26 12.81
C HIS A 261 -1.47 -9.45 12.85
N GLY A 262 -1.78 -10.50 13.59
CA GLY A 262 -0.87 -11.62 13.83
C GLY A 262 -0.44 -12.38 12.58
N SER A 263 -1.32 -12.53 11.61
CA SER A 263 -1.04 -13.22 10.34
C SER A 263 -0.81 -12.27 9.14
N HIS A 264 -1.16 -11.05 9.27
CA HIS A 264 -1.25 -9.92 8.33
C HIS A 264 -0.52 -10.10 6.99
N TYR A 265 -1.26 -10.43 5.92
CA TYR A 265 -0.77 -10.72 4.57
C TYR A 265 0.29 -11.83 4.45
N SER A 266 0.69 -12.48 5.54
CA SER A 266 1.82 -13.42 5.52
C SER A 266 1.40 -14.85 5.31
N PHE A 267 0.41 -15.29 6.08
CA PHE A 267 -0.11 -16.66 6.05
C PHE A 267 -1.58 -16.67 6.45
N LEU A 268 -2.26 -17.77 6.11
CA LEU A 268 -3.64 -17.98 6.50
C LEU A 268 -3.71 -18.44 7.96
N ASP A 269 -4.39 -17.67 8.81
CA ASP A 269 -4.72 -18.10 10.17
C ASP A 269 -5.79 -19.21 10.12
N PRO A 270 -5.53 -20.40 10.68
CA PRO A 270 -6.47 -21.52 10.58
C PRO A 270 -7.82 -21.25 11.23
N VAL A 271 -7.86 -20.42 12.27
CA VAL A 271 -9.12 -20.10 12.99
C VAL A 271 -9.94 -19.11 12.17
N GLU A 272 -9.30 -18.15 11.53
CA GLU A 272 -9.95 -17.13 10.72
C GLU A 272 -10.31 -17.62 9.31
N ALA A 273 -9.68 -18.70 8.82
CA ALA A 273 -9.93 -19.29 7.50
C ALA A 273 -11.42 -19.59 7.26
N ARG A 274 -12.17 -19.98 8.30
CA ARG A 274 -13.61 -20.28 8.25
C ARG A 274 -14.48 -19.08 7.83
N PHE A 275 -13.97 -17.86 7.92
CA PHE A 275 -14.71 -16.66 7.52
C PHE A 275 -14.53 -16.32 6.05
N ILE A 276 -13.69 -17.06 5.31
CA ILE A 276 -13.47 -16.83 3.89
C ILE A 276 -14.49 -17.67 3.11
N THR A 277 -15.34 -17.00 2.34
CA THR A 277 -16.38 -17.61 1.52
C THR A 277 -16.17 -17.26 0.05
N SER A 278 -16.71 -18.06 -0.88
CA SER A 278 -16.69 -17.75 -2.32
C SER A 278 -17.20 -16.33 -2.61
N ALA A 279 -18.30 -15.92 -1.98
CA ALA A 279 -18.86 -14.58 -2.16
C ALA A 279 -17.89 -13.47 -1.70
N LEU A 280 -17.15 -13.70 -0.61
CA LEU A 280 -16.14 -12.74 -0.15
C LEU A 280 -14.93 -12.68 -1.09
N VAL A 281 -14.47 -13.82 -1.59
CA VAL A 281 -13.39 -13.89 -2.59
C VAL A 281 -13.80 -13.12 -3.85
N GLU A 282 -15.00 -13.38 -4.38
CA GLU A 282 -15.52 -12.71 -5.57
C GLU A 282 -15.64 -11.18 -5.37
N ALA A 283 -16.09 -10.75 -4.20
CA ALA A 283 -16.31 -9.32 -3.91
C ALA A 283 -15.03 -8.52 -3.74
N VAL A 284 -13.91 -9.13 -3.27
CA VAL A 284 -12.71 -8.37 -2.88
C VAL A 284 -11.45 -8.73 -3.65
N CYS A 285 -11.47 -9.81 -4.46
CA CYS A 285 -10.33 -10.23 -5.24
C CYS A 285 -10.50 -9.91 -6.73
N LEU A 286 -9.39 -9.84 -7.42
CA LEU A 286 -9.34 -10.00 -8.86
C LEU A 286 -9.47 -11.51 -9.12
N ALA A 287 -10.72 -11.99 -9.21
CA ALA A 287 -11.06 -13.41 -9.23
C ALA A 287 -11.58 -13.83 -10.61
N GLY A 288 -11.19 -15.03 -11.05
CA GLY A 288 -11.67 -15.62 -12.29
C GLY A 288 -10.66 -16.51 -13.00
N SER A 289 -11.01 -16.96 -14.20
CA SER A 289 -10.08 -17.62 -15.11
C SER A 289 -9.02 -16.63 -15.61
N PRO A 290 -7.92 -17.10 -16.22
CA PRO A 290 -6.94 -16.20 -16.84
C PRO A 290 -7.54 -15.20 -17.80
N GLU A 291 -8.49 -15.63 -18.64
CA GLU A 291 -9.18 -14.80 -19.63
C GLU A 291 -10.01 -13.69 -18.96
N GLU A 292 -10.82 -14.05 -17.96
CA GLU A 292 -11.65 -13.11 -17.20
C GLU A 292 -10.79 -12.07 -16.48
N ILE A 293 -9.63 -12.48 -15.93
CA ILE A 293 -8.70 -11.56 -15.27
C ILE A 293 -8.03 -10.62 -16.26
N VAL A 294 -7.62 -11.12 -17.44
CA VAL A 294 -7.05 -10.27 -18.52
C VAL A 294 -8.05 -9.21 -18.96
N GLU A 295 -9.31 -9.58 -19.19
CA GLU A 295 -10.38 -8.64 -19.55
C GLU A 295 -10.60 -7.60 -18.46
N ARG A 296 -10.60 -8.01 -17.20
CA ARG A 296 -10.76 -7.09 -16.06
C ARG A 296 -9.58 -6.14 -15.93
N VAL A 297 -8.36 -6.60 -16.13
CA VAL A 297 -7.15 -5.75 -16.12
C VAL A 297 -7.21 -4.73 -17.26
N ARG A 298 -7.61 -5.13 -18.46
CA ARG A 298 -7.80 -4.22 -19.60
C ARG A 298 -8.87 -3.15 -19.31
N ALA A 299 -9.98 -3.56 -18.69
CA ALA A 299 -11.03 -2.61 -18.30
C ALA A 299 -10.50 -1.59 -17.27
N LEU A 300 -9.80 -2.04 -16.21
CA LEU A 300 -9.17 -1.16 -15.23
C LEU A 300 -8.16 -0.20 -15.86
N THR A 301 -7.40 -0.66 -16.85
CA THR A 301 -6.47 0.19 -17.62
C THR A 301 -7.21 1.28 -18.41
N GLN A 302 -8.32 0.93 -19.05
CA GLN A 302 -9.18 1.90 -19.77
C GLN A 302 -9.82 2.92 -18.80
N GLU A 303 -10.12 2.50 -17.56
CA GLU A 303 -10.59 3.38 -16.50
C GLU A 303 -9.50 4.33 -15.96
N GLY A 304 -8.23 4.14 -16.34
CA GLY A 304 -7.09 4.98 -15.96
C GLY A 304 -6.15 4.38 -14.91
N LEU A 305 -6.29 3.10 -14.58
CA LEU A 305 -5.32 2.42 -13.72
C LEU A 305 -4.01 2.21 -14.49
N LYS A 306 -2.90 2.69 -13.93
CA LYS A 306 -1.56 2.58 -14.55
C LYS A 306 -0.72 1.43 -13.98
N GLN A 307 -1.04 0.96 -12.77
CA GLN A 307 -0.27 -0.10 -12.13
C GLN A 307 -1.13 -0.99 -11.26
N ILE A 308 -0.94 -2.29 -11.40
CA ILE A 308 -1.42 -3.31 -10.46
C ILE A 308 -0.26 -3.69 -9.54
N MET A 309 -0.53 -3.71 -8.25
CA MET A 309 0.38 -4.18 -7.21
C MET A 309 -0.16 -5.50 -6.66
N LEU A 310 0.54 -6.59 -6.92
CA LEU A 310 0.24 -7.86 -6.29
C LEU A 310 0.85 -7.92 -4.89
N TYR A 311 0.08 -8.41 -3.92
CA TYR A 311 0.56 -8.66 -2.58
C TYR A 311 0.20 -10.08 -2.12
N PRO A 312 0.90 -11.08 -2.65
CA PRO A 312 0.64 -12.48 -2.32
C PRO A 312 1.14 -12.83 -0.91
N PRO A 313 0.56 -13.85 -0.25
CA PRO A 313 1.03 -14.32 1.04
C PRO A 313 2.45 -14.89 0.94
N LEU A 314 3.23 -14.71 2.01
CA LEU A 314 4.66 -15.02 2.04
C LEU A 314 4.97 -16.48 1.63
N ASN A 315 4.17 -17.43 2.12
CA ASN A 315 4.37 -18.86 1.86
C ASN A 315 3.89 -19.32 0.46
N ARG A 316 3.27 -18.43 -0.32
CA ARG A 316 2.74 -18.70 -1.68
C ARG A 316 3.23 -17.68 -2.72
N GLN A 317 4.07 -16.72 -2.32
CA GLN A 317 4.39 -15.56 -3.14
C GLN A 317 4.98 -15.92 -4.51
N TYR A 318 5.92 -16.83 -4.57
CA TYR A 318 6.55 -17.22 -5.84
C TYR A 318 5.53 -17.79 -6.83
N ARG A 319 4.72 -18.72 -6.35
CA ARG A 319 3.69 -19.34 -7.17
C ARG A 319 2.67 -18.33 -7.69
N VAL A 320 2.14 -17.48 -6.83
CA VAL A 320 1.14 -16.46 -7.24
C VAL A 320 1.74 -15.48 -8.23
N ILE A 321 3.01 -15.08 -8.04
CA ILE A 321 3.72 -14.18 -8.95
C ILE A 321 3.98 -14.86 -10.30
N GLU A 322 4.40 -16.12 -10.32
CA GLU A 322 4.64 -16.91 -11.53
C GLU A 322 3.33 -17.18 -12.28
N ASP A 323 2.30 -17.67 -11.59
CA ASP A 323 0.98 -17.92 -12.18
C ASP A 323 0.40 -16.64 -12.82
N PHE A 324 0.56 -15.47 -12.19
CA PHE A 324 0.13 -14.20 -12.77
C PHE A 324 0.96 -13.79 -13.99
N ALA A 325 2.26 -13.94 -13.93
CA ALA A 325 3.13 -13.63 -15.06
C ALA A 325 2.81 -14.48 -16.28
N ASP A 326 2.70 -15.78 -16.10
CA ASP A 326 2.52 -16.76 -17.18
C ASP A 326 1.09 -16.76 -17.74
N SER A 327 0.09 -16.59 -16.87
CA SER A 327 -1.31 -16.72 -17.25
C SER A 327 -1.99 -15.39 -17.62
N VAL A 328 -1.52 -14.27 -17.07
CA VAL A 328 -2.14 -12.97 -17.25
C VAL A 328 -1.22 -11.99 -17.98
N MET A 329 -0.03 -11.72 -17.46
CA MET A 329 0.87 -10.71 -18.07
C MET A 329 1.28 -11.07 -19.50
N ALA A 330 1.48 -12.34 -19.79
CA ALA A 330 1.83 -12.82 -21.12
C ALA A 330 0.72 -12.59 -22.18
N ARG A 331 -0.52 -12.21 -21.75
CA ARG A 331 -1.68 -12.00 -22.61
C ARG A 331 -2.17 -10.53 -22.64
N LEU A 332 -1.54 -9.63 -21.86
CA LEU A 332 -1.85 -8.20 -21.83
C LEU A 332 -1.13 -7.47 -22.96
#